data_4bc295f3ceff0098fa34f5d0114c7f68
#
_entry.id   4bc295f3ceff0098fa34f5d0114c7f68
#
_cell.length_a   1.000
_cell.length_b   1.000
_cell.length_c   1.000
_cell.angle_alpha   90.00
_cell.angle_beta   90.00
_cell.angle_gamma   90.00
#
_symmetry.space_group_name_H-M   'P 1'
#
loop_
_entity.id
_entity.type
_entity.pdbx_description
1 polymer ?
#
loop_
_entity_poly.entity_id
_entity_poly.type
_entity_poly.pdbx_seq_one_letter_code
_entity_poly.pdbx_strand_id
1 'polypeptide(L)'
;MKENQYIEQISNLEYKKRAVTKQLAEIDDEIRAVRCKRALFELVEGYKKRGETKESHVNILPGHPVWCGINHLFPELPYGEAIYLIVDGVKIKITQNTLDLYLGTDFEDDKIKNLRKLEY
;
A
#
# COMPACT_ATOMS: atom_id res chain seq x y z
N MET A 1 -11.79 47.56 -19.68
CA MET A 1 -11.62 46.61 -18.55
C MET A 1 -10.50 47.06 -17.66
N LYS A 2 -10.73 47.01 -16.40
CA LYS A 2 -9.72 47.48 -15.42
C LYS A 2 -8.76 46.33 -15.08
N GLU A 3 -7.52 46.68 -14.80
CA GLU A 3 -6.45 45.76 -14.45
C GLU A 3 -6.82 44.83 -13.30
N ASN A 4 -7.56 45.32 -12.30
CA ASN A 4 -8.04 44.53 -11.16
C ASN A 4 -8.89 43.32 -11.55
N GLN A 5 -9.65 43.44 -12.63
CA GLN A 5 -10.49 42.33 -13.12
C GLN A 5 -9.65 41.19 -13.69
N TYR A 6 -8.56 41.52 -14.35
CA TYR A 6 -7.64 40.50 -14.86
C TYR A 6 -6.91 39.78 -13.74
N ILE A 7 -6.45 40.51 -12.73
CA ILE A 7 -5.78 39.95 -11.55
C ILE A 7 -6.71 39.00 -10.82
N GLU A 8 -7.99 39.39 -10.65
CA GLU A 8 -9.00 38.55 -10.01
C GLU A 8 -9.28 37.27 -10.82
N GLN A 9 -9.37 37.37 -12.13
CA GLN A 9 -9.57 36.21 -13.00
C GLN A 9 -8.41 35.24 -12.92
N ILE A 10 -7.19 35.73 -12.95
CA ILE A 10 -5.97 34.91 -12.82
C ILE A 10 -5.95 34.21 -11.47
N SER A 11 -6.23 34.92 -10.39
CA SER A 11 -6.28 34.38 -9.04
C SER A 11 -7.29 33.23 -8.91
N ASN A 12 -8.49 33.42 -9.49
CA ASN A 12 -9.54 32.41 -9.48
C ASN A 12 -9.14 31.16 -10.28
N LEU A 13 -8.47 31.32 -11.41
CA LEU A 13 -7.99 30.22 -12.23
C LEU A 13 -6.87 29.45 -11.54
N GLU A 14 -5.97 30.15 -10.88
CA GLU A 14 -4.89 29.54 -10.09
C GLU A 14 -5.46 28.73 -8.92
N TYR A 15 -6.48 29.21 -8.26
CA TYR A 15 -7.17 28.50 -7.20
C TYR A 15 -7.78 27.20 -7.73
N LYS A 16 -8.48 27.25 -8.85
CA LYS A 16 -9.05 26.07 -9.50
C LYS A 16 -7.98 25.06 -9.89
N LYS A 17 -6.87 25.54 -10.42
CA LYS A 17 -5.74 24.71 -10.80
C LYS A 17 -5.17 23.94 -9.60
N ARG A 18 -5.00 24.61 -8.46
CA ARG A 18 -4.52 23.98 -7.24
C ARG A 18 -5.48 22.89 -6.75
N ALA A 19 -6.79 23.14 -6.80
CA ALA A 19 -7.78 22.15 -6.41
C ALA A 19 -7.74 20.92 -7.29
N VAL A 20 -7.63 21.09 -8.61
CA VAL A 20 -7.52 19.99 -9.57
C VAL A 20 -6.22 19.22 -9.37
N THR A 21 -5.11 19.92 -9.17
CA THR A 21 -3.80 19.29 -8.90
C THR A 21 -3.85 18.42 -7.66
N LYS A 22 -4.51 18.89 -6.59
CA LYS A 22 -4.71 18.11 -5.37
C LYS A 22 -5.53 16.86 -5.63
N GLN A 23 -6.63 16.97 -6.40
CA GLN A 23 -7.46 15.83 -6.77
C GLN A 23 -6.69 14.81 -7.58
N LEU A 24 -5.85 15.24 -8.52
CA LEU A 24 -4.99 14.35 -9.31
C LEU A 24 -4.02 13.58 -8.42
N ALA A 25 -3.39 14.24 -7.45
CA ALA A 25 -2.50 13.59 -6.52
C ALA A 25 -3.20 12.51 -5.68
N GLU A 26 -4.42 12.79 -5.21
CA GLU A 26 -5.24 11.84 -4.47
C GLU A 26 -5.60 10.62 -5.32
N ILE A 27 -5.96 10.83 -6.58
CA ILE A 27 -6.25 9.75 -7.53
C ILE A 27 -5.00 8.91 -7.80
N ASP A 28 -3.86 9.54 -7.99
CA ASP A 28 -2.59 8.82 -8.19
C ASP A 28 -2.25 7.94 -6.99
N ASP A 29 -2.48 8.42 -5.78
CA ASP A 29 -2.28 7.63 -4.55
C ASP A 29 -3.23 6.43 -4.49
N GLU A 30 -4.49 6.62 -4.88
CA GLU A 30 -5.46 5.53 -4.97
C GLU A 30 -5.03 4.47 -5.99
N ILE A 31 -4.55 4.90 -7.16
CA ILE A 31 -4.04 3.99 -8.19
C ILE A 31 -2.87 3.18 -7.64
N ARG A 32 -1.93 3.81 -6.97
CA ARG A 32 -0.78 3.13 -6.37
C ARG A 32 -1.20 2.10 -5.33
N ALA A 33 -2.17 2.45 -4.49
CA ALA A 33 -2.72 1.54 -3.49
C ALA A 33 -3.36 0.30 -4.14
N VAL A 34 -4.18 0.50 -5.17
CA VAL A 34 -4.82 -0.61 -5.90
C VAL A 34 -3.80 -1.47 -6.61
N ARG A 35 -2.80 -0.87 -7.25
CA ARG A 35 -1.71 -1.62 -7.90
C ARG A 35 -0.92 -2.46 -6.90
N CYS A 36 -0.68 -1.93 -5.71
CA CYS A 36 -0.03 -2.66 -4.63
C CYS A 36 -0.86 -3.88 -4.21
N LYS A 37 -2.16 -3.70 -4.00
CA LYS A 37 -3.08 -4.80 -3.66
C LYS A 37 -3.09 -5.87 -4.74
N ARG A 38 -3.15 -5.48 -6.00
CA ARG A 38 -3.11 -6.42 -7.12
C ARG A 38 -1.81 -7.20 -7.15
N ALA A 39 -0.68 -6.53 -6.95
CA ALA A 39 0.63 -7.17 -6.92
C ALA A 39 0.75 -8.17 -5.77
N LEU A 40 0.22 -7.83 -4.60
CA LEU A 40 0.15 -8.74 -3.46
C LEU A 40 -0.68 -9.98 -3.79
N PHE A 41 -1.85 -9.78 -4.40
CA PHE A 41 -2.72 -10.88 -4.81
C PHE A 41 -2.03 -11.81 -5.80
N GLU A 42 -1.41 -11.27 -6.83
CA GLU A 42 -0.69 -12.05 -7.84
C GLU A 42 0.48 -12.83 -7.23
N LEU A 43 1.19 -12.21 -6.29
CA LEU A 43 2.30 -12.84 -5.59
C LEU A 43 1.82 -14.04 -4.76
N VAL A 44 0.76 -13.86 -3.99
CA VAL A 44 0.14 -14.92 -3.17
C VAL A 44 -0.34 -16.07 -4.05
N GLU A 45 -1.04 -15.78 -5.13
CA GLU A 45 -1.51 -16.79 -6.06
C GLU A 45 -0.35 -17.55 -6.71
N GLY A 46 0.73 -16.86 -7.04
CA GLY A 46 1.93 -17.48 -7.58
C GLY A 46 2.57 -18.48 -6.61
N TYR A 47 2.67 -18.13 -5.36
CA TYR A 47 3.20 -19.05 -4.33
C TYR A 47 2.29 -20.25 -4.11
N LYS A 48 0.99 -20.04 -4.05
CA LYS A 48 0.01 -21.15 -3.93
C LYS A 48 0.12 -22.13 -5.09
N LYS A 49 0.24 -21.63 -6.31
CA LYS A 49 0.36 -22.48 -7.52
C LYS A 49 1.63 -23.31 -7.52
N ARG A 50 2.72 -22.80 -6.93
CA ARG A 50 3.98 -23.53 -6.83
C ARG A 50 3.99 -24.58 -5.71
N GLY A 51 2.91 -24.68 -4.93
CA GLY A 51 2.81 -25.65 -3.86
C GLY A 51 3.68 -25.34 -2.64
N GLU A 52 3.95 -24.07 -2.40
CA GLU A 52 4.70 -23.64 -1.22
C GLU A 52 4.02 -24.11 0.06
N THR A 53 4.79 -24.59 1.02
CA THR A 53 4.27 -25.14 2.26
C THR A 53 3.82 -24.06 3.23
N LYS A 54 2.96 -24.46 4.19
CA LYS A 54 2.46 -23.54 5.23
C LYS A 54 3.57 -22.92 6.10
N GLU A 55 4.71 -23.60 6.21
CA GLU A 55 5.85 -23.15 7.00
C GLU A 55 6.79 -22.24 6.22
N SER A 56 6.61 -22.16 4.91
CA SER A 56 7.45 -21.32 4.08
C SER A 56 7.12 -19.85 4.29
N HIS A 57 8.14 -19.06 4.44
CA HIS A 57 8.02 -17.60 4.38
C HIS A 57 9.07 -17.06 3.43
N VAL A 58 8.76 -15.93 2.80
CA VAL A 58 9.65 -15.29 1.84
C VAL A 58 9.73 -13.81 2.16
N ASN A 59 10.95 -13.31 2.28
CA ASN A 59 11.19 -11.89 2.46
C ASN A 59 11.07 -11.16 1.12
N ILE A 60 10.26 -10.12 1.08
CA ILE A 60 10.17 -9.23 -0.06
C ILE A 60 11.10 -8.04 0.21
N LEU A 61 12.16 -7.95 -0.57
CA LEU A 61 13.19 -6.93 -0.35
C LEU A 61 12.71 -5.53 -0.77
N PRO A 62 13.26 -4.46 -0.16
CA PRO A 62 13.03 -3.10 -0.60
C PRO A 62 13.34 -2.95 -2.10
N GLY A 63 12.51 -2.18 -2.80
CA GLY A 63 12.60 -2.02 -4.25
C GLY A 63 11.64 -2.90 -5.05
N HIS A 64 11.08 -3.94 -4.45
CA HIS A 64 10.02 -4.71 -5.08
C HIS A 64 8.76 -3.83 -5.25
N PRO A 65 7.98 -3.98 -6.35
CA PRO A 65 6.77 -3.18 -6.55
C PRO A 65 5.78 -3.21 -5.38
N VAL A 66 5.63 -4.36 -4.72
CA VAL A 66 4.80 -4.49 -3.52
C VAL A 66 5.35 -3.63 -2.39
N TRP A 67 6.66 -3.68 -2.16
CA TRP A 67 7.32 -2.87 -1.13
C TRP A 67 7.09 -1.38 -1.37
N CYS A 68 7.29 -0.92 -2.61
CA CYS A 68 7.12 0.49 -2.97
C CYS A 68 5.68 0.97 -2.78
N GLY A 69 4.70 0.09 -3.02
CA GLY A 69 3.28 0.42 -2.85
C GLY A 69 2.81 0.41 -1.40
N ILE A 70 3.47 -0.37 -0.53
CA ILE A 70 3.00 -0.56 0.84
C ILE A 70 3.06 0.74 1.67
N ASN A 71 3.98 1.62 1.36
CA ASN A 71 4.11 2.92 2.02
C ASN A 71 2.88 3.80 1.82
N HIS A 72 2.15 3.62 0.72
CA HIS A 72 0.89 4.33 0.47
C HIS A 72 -0.27 3.76 1.27
N LEU A 73 -0.22 2.46 1.57
CA LEU A 73 -1.24 1.80 2.40
C LEU A 73 -1.01 2.05 3.89
N PHE A 74 0.26 2.11 4.30
CA PHE A 74 0.64 2.24 5.71
C PHE A 74 1.77 3.26 5.87
N PRO A 75 1.48 4.56 5.66
CA PRO A 75 2.54 5.59 5.68
C PRO A 75 3.17 5.82 7.05
N GLU A 76 2.46 5.45 8.12
CA GLU A 76 2.88 5.72 9.50
C GLU A 76 3.32 4.46 10.25
N LEU A 77 3.87 3.49 9.56
CA LEU A 77 4.37 2.29 10.23
C LEU A 77 5.57 2.63 11.11
N PRO A 78 5.45 2.52 12.44
CA PRO A 78 6.54 2.84 13.34
C PRO A 78 7.74 1.92 13.14
N TYR A 79 8.93 2.47 13.35
CA TYR A 79 10.17 1.70 13.28
C TYR A 79 10.18 0.60 14.34
N GLY A 80 10.52 -0.61 13.92
CA GLY A 80 10.58 -1.76 14.81
C GLY A 80 9.25 -2.42 15.12
N GLU A 81 8.14 -1.87 14.67
CA GLU A 81 6.83 -2.51 14.78
C GLU A 81 6.48 -3.27 13.50
N ALA A 82 5.68 -4.32 13.66
CA ALA A 82 5.18 -5.10 12.56
C ALA A 82 3.66 -5.00 12.48
N ILE A 83 3.14 -4.94 11.26
CA ILE A 83 1.72 -5.16 11.00
C ILE A 83 1.57 -6.42 10.15
N TYR A 84 0.44 -7.06 10.32
CA TYR A 84 0.13 -8.28 9.58
C TYR A 84 -1.05 -8.02 8.68
N LEU A 85 -0.91 -8.40 7.42
CA LEU A 85 -2.00 -8.36 6.46
C LEU A 85 -2.45 -9.78 6.16
N ILE A 86 -3.74 -9.95 5.96
CA ILE A 86 -4.28 -11.19 5.43
C ILE A 86 -4.74 -10.94 4.01
N VAL A 87 -4.13 -11.64 3.05
CA VAL A 87 -4.50 -11.59 1.64
C VAL A 87 -4.86 -13.02 1.23
N ASP A 88 -6.13 -13.23 0.95
CA ASP A 88 -6.63 -14.53 0.52
C ASP A 88 -6.18 -15.70 1.43
N GLY A 89 -6.29 -15.50 2.74
CA GLY A 89 -5.90 -16.50 3.74
C GLY A 89 -4.41 -16.60 4.02
N VAL A 90 -3.58 -15.82 3.36
CA VAL A 90 -2.12 -15.81 3.56
C VAL A 90 -1.74 -14.63 4.43
N LYS A 91 -0.94 -14.87 5.46
CA LYS A 91 -0.44 -13.82 6.34
C LYS A 91 0.85 -13.22 5.78
N ILE A 92 0.90 -11.90 5.74
CA ILE A 92 2.05 -11.14 5.29
C ILE A 92 2.49 -10.25 6.43
N LYS A 93 3.72 -10.44 6.89
CA LYS A 93 4.32 -9.59 7.91
C LYS A 93 5.01 -8.41 7.24
N ILE A 94 4.65 -7.22 7.69
CA ILE A 94 5.23 -5.98 7.19
C ILE A 94 5.94 -5.27 8.32
N THR A 95 7.23 -5.04 8.14
CA THR A 95 8.03 -4.18 8.99
C THR A 95 8.57 -3.04 8.15
N GLN A 96 9.16 -2.05 8.79
CA GLN A 96 9.73 -0.92 8.06
C GLN A 96 10.81 -1.34 7.04
N ASN A 97 11.50 -2.44 7.30
CA ASN A 97 12.62 -2.90 6.48
C ASN A 97 12.33 -4.17 5.69
N THR A 98 11.29 -4.92 6.02
CA THR A 98 11.03 -6.21 5.40
C THR A 98 9.55 -6.48 5.20
N LEU A 99 9.24 -7.23 4.17
CA LEU A 99 7.95 -7.87 3.97
C LEU A 99 8.16 -9.37 3.99
N ASP A 100 7.56 -10.04 4.96
CA ASP A 100 7.60 -11.49 5.08
C ASP A 100 6.25 -12.08 4.68
N LEU A 101 6.25 -13.04 3.78
CA LEU A 101 5.07 -13.73 3.33
C LEU A 101 4.98 -15.09 4.03
N TYR A 102 3.91 -15.31 4.78
CA TYR A 102 3.64 -16.57 5.48
C TYR A 102 2.47 -17.28 4.84
N LEU A 103 2.73 -18.45 4.28
CA LEU A 103 1.72 -19.19 3.51
C LEU A 103 0.86 -20.05 4.43
N GLY A 104 -0.37 -19.59 4.68
CA GLY A 104 -1.44 -20.40 5.27
C GLY A 104 -1.24 -20.87 6.71
N THR A 105 -0.27 -20.35 7.45
CA THR A 105 -0.11 -20.68 8.86
C THR A 105 -1.06 -19.87 9.72
N ASP A 106 -1.80 -20.55 10.60
CA ASP A 106 -2.45 -19.89 11.71
C ASP A 106 -1.37 -19.43 12.66
N PHE A 107 -1.06 -18.18 12.58
CA PHE A 107 0.01 -17.59 13.38
C PHE A 107 -0.56 -17.27 14.77
N GLU A 108 -0.35 -18.19 15.71
CA GLU A 108 -0.63 -17.94 17.12
C GLU A 108 0.54 -17.21 17.75
N ASP A 109 0.81 -16.02 17.31
CA ASP A 109 1.87 -15.22 17.90
C ASP A 109 1.25 -14.08 18.70
N ASP A 110 1.46 -14.09 20.02
CA ASP A 110 1.05 -13.01 20.92
C ASP A 110 1.68 -11.67 20.58
N LYS A 111 2.63 -11.68 19.64
CA LYS A 111 3.30 -10.48 19.15
C LYS A 111 2.60 -9.80 17.98
N ILE A 112 1.50 -10.36 17.50
CA ILE A 112 0.71 -9.69 16.45
C ILE A 112 0.06 -8.46 17.05
N LYS A 113 0.62 -7.29 16.74
CA LYS A 113 0.12 -6.02 17.26
C LYS A 113 -1.04 -5.48 16.45
N ASN A 114 -0.99 -5.63 15.13
CA ASN A 114 -2.00 -5.13 14.21
C ASN A 114 -2.25 -6.14 13.11
N LEU A 115 -3.42 -6.74 13.11
CA LEU A 115 -3.85 -7.63 12.05
C LEU A 115 -4.85 -6.86 11.17
N ARG A 116 -4.52 -6.75 9.88
CA ARG A 116 -5.39 -6.11 8.90
C ARG A 116 -5.71 -7.07 7.78
N LYS A 117 -6.98 -7.07 7.36
CA LYS A 117 -7.46 -7.91 6.28
C LYS A 117 -7.58 -7.06 5.01
N LEU A 118 -6.97 -7.54 3.94
CA LEU A 118 -7.16 -6.98 2.60
C LEU A 118 -8.17 -7.83 1.85
N GLU A 119 -9.12 -7.15 1.19
CA GLU A 119 -10.13 -7.78 0.34
C GLU A 119 -9.88 -7.40 -1.13
N TYR A 120 -10.06 -8.37 -1.98
CA TYR A 120 -10.00 -8.21 -3.43
C TYR A 120 -11.33 -8.52 -4.06
#